data_8cde362bf0f0345643e281a79663d98c
#
_entry.id   8cde362bf0f0345643e281a79663d98c
#
_cell.length_a   1.000
_cell.length_b   1.000
_cell.length_c   1.000
_cell.angle_alpha   90.00
_cell.angle_beta   90.00
_cell.angle_gamma   90.00
#
_symmetry.space_group_name_H-M   'P 1'
#
loop_
_entity.id
_entity.type
_entity.pdbx_description
1 polymer ?
#
loop_
_entity_poly.entity_id
_entity_poly.type
_entity_poly.pdbx_seq_one_letter_code
_entity_poly.pdbx_strand_id
1 'polypeptide(L)'
;DGFAVRAEDTFGCSDAIPAILPVQTAVQMGKDADFLLEAGACAAVPTGGAVPPGADSVVMLEYTEDYGDGTVGIAKPAAPGMNMIFRGDDVYPGKPVLQKGRVLSSADIGALAAIGQVQVPAAEKLTVGILSTGDELVPPQQSPGPGQVRDVNSPMLGAMLEAFGCRVIQYGIAADDEGLLAQYVRRALSACDAVLLSGGSSVGVKDAACRVIESVGELLLHGIAVKPGKPTILGKAGNTPIVGLPGHPVAAYFVTK
;
A
#
# COMPACT_ATOMS: atom_id res chain seq x y z
N ASP A 1 3.44 28.67 -13.65
CA ASP A 1 3.22 30.13 -13.64
C ASP A 1 3.26 30.64 -15.09
N GLY A 2 2.42 31.62 -15.39
CA GLY A 2 2.32 32.16 -16.73
C GLY A 2 1.22 33.19 -16.90
N PHE A 3 0.83 33.40 -18.14
CA PHE A 3 -0.25 34.31 -18.49
C PHE A 3 -1.36 33.56 -19.21
N ALA A 4 -2.59 33.65 -18.69
CA ALA A 4 -3.78 33.19 -19.37
C ALA A 4 -4.08 34.16 -20.53
N VAL A 5 -4.32 33.59 -21.72
CA VAL A 5 -4.53 34.32 -22.97
C VAL A 5 -5.62 33.65 -23.80
N ARG A 6 -6.13 34.37 -24.79
CA ARG A 6 -6.82 33.74 -25.91
C ARG A 6 -5.76 33.28 -26.90
N ALA A 7 -5.73 32.03 -27.28
CA ALA A 7 -4.72 31.50 -28.19
C ALA A 7 -4.60 32.35 -29.48
N GLU A 8 -5.72 32.77 -30.02
CA GLU A 8 -5.79 33.61 -31.24
C GLU A 8 -5.02 34.93 -31.16
N ASP A 9 -4.94 35.52 -29.95
CA ASP A 9 -4.22 36.77 -29.71
C ASP A 9 -2.69 36.59 -29.75
N THR A 10 -2.21 35.34 -29.79
CA THR A 10 -0.80 34.99 -29.86
C THR A 10 -0.37 34.44 -31.22
N PHE A 11 -1.30 34.28 -32.16
CA PHE A 11 -0.97 33.68 -33.46
C PHE A 11 0.00 34.55 -34.26
N GLY A 12 1.05 33.91 -34.78
CA GLY A 12 2.09 34.58 -35.54
C GLY A 12 3.19 35.25 -34.71
N CYS A 13 3.09 35.27 -33.38
CA CYS A 13 4.17 35.76 -32.53
C CYS A 13 5.41 34.90 -32.58
N SER A 14 6.54 35.50 -32.28
CA SER A 14 7.86 34.85 -32.16
C SER A 14 8.76 35.68 -31.25
N ASP A 15 9.94 35.19 -30.90
CA ASP A 15 10.95 35.98 -30.16
C ASP A 15 11.30 37.29 -30.85
N ALA A 16 11.29 37.34 -32.18
CA ALA A 16 11.55 38.59 -32.93
C ALA A 16 10.36 39.50 -33.06
N ILE A 17 9.15 38.98 -32.98
CA ILE A 17 7.89 39.71 -33.11
C ILE A 17 6.93 39.18 -32.04
N PRO A 18 7.11 39.58 -30.75
CA PRO A 18 6.22 39.14 -29.69
C PRO A 18 4.82 39.78 -29.82
N ALA A 19 3.80 39.04 -29.38
CA ALA A 19 2.47 39.63 -29.18
C ALA A 19 2.50 40.42 -27.87
N ILE A 20 2.26 41.71 -27.93
CA ILE A 20 2.27 42.60 -26.76
C ILE A 20 0.83 42.72 -26.24
N LEU A 21 0.60 42.18 -25.02
CA LEU A 21 -0.71 42.17 -24.41
C LEU A 21 -0.72 42.92 -23.08
N PRO A 22 -1.72 43.81 -22.83
CA PRO A 22 -1.90 44.42 -21.52
C PRO A 22 -2.29 43.33 -20.48
N VAL A 23 -1.72 43.45 -19.28
CA VAL A 23 -2.07 42.62 -18.16
C VAL A 23 -3.32 43.18 -17.49
N GLN A 24 -4.48 42.56 -17.72
CA GLN A 24 -5.75 43.00 -17.18
C GLN A 24 -5.79 42.89 -15.64
N THR A 25 -5.34 41.76 -15.11
CA THR A 25 -5.27 41.49 -13.66
C THR A 25 -4.45 40.26 -13.39
N ALA A 26 -4.34 39.85 -12.10
CA ALA A 26 -3.72 38.63 -11.65
C ALA A 26 -4.71 37.74 -10.90
N VAL A 27 -4.71 36.46 -11.21
CA VAL A 27 -5.50 35.42 -10.50
C VAL A 27 -4.89 35.14 -9.14
N GLN A 28 -5.71 35.12 -8.10
CA GLN A 28 -5.28 34.79 -6.76
C GLN A 28 -5.37 33.27 -6.52
N MET A 29 -4.30 32.66 -5.97
CA MET A 29 -4.30 31.25 -5.61
C MET A 29 -5.43 30.92 -4.62
N GLY A 30 -6.13 29.81 -4.88
CA GLY A 30 -7.22 29.34 -4.03
C GLY A 30 -8.54 30.12 -4.16
N LYS A 31 -8.61 31.05 -5.10
CA LYS A 31 -9.84 31.75 -5.46
C LYS A 31 -10.24 31.46 -6.90
N ASP A 32 -11.52 31.56 -7.18
CA ASP A 32 -12.02 31.52 -8.55
C ASP A 32 -11.66 32.83 -9.29
N ALA A 33 -11.57 32.75 -10.60
CA ALA A 33 -11.39 33.94 -11.44
C ALA A 33 -12.77 34.53 -11.75
N ASP A 34 -13.14 35.58 -11.03
CA ASP A 34 -14.46 36.24 -11.09
C ASP A 34 -14.54 37.36 -12.13
N PHE A 35 -13.65 37.37 -13.12
CA PHE A 35 -13.60 38.33 -14.21
C PHE A 35 -13.53 37.63 -15.58
N LEU A 36 -14.01 38.31 -16.62
CA LEU A 36 -13.87 37.83 -18.00
C LEU A 36 -12.59 38.43 -18.59
N LEU A 37 -11.75 37.59 -19.18
CA LEU A 37 -10.58 38.06 -19.93
C LEU A 37 -11.03 38.71 -21.23
N GLU A 38 -10.64 39.97 -21.43
CA GLU A 38 -10.95 40.74 -22.64
C GLU A 38 -10.07 40.26 -23.83
N ALA A 39 -10.59 40.44 -25.04
CA ALA A 39 -9.84 40.18 -26.26
C ALA A 39 -8.61 41.09 -26.35
N GLY A 40 -7.46 40.51 -26.71
CA GLY A 40 -6.21 41.28 -26.83
C GLY A 40 -5.56 41.61 -25.47
N ALA A 41 -6.01 40.99 -24.36
CA ALA A 41 -5.42 41.11 -23.03
C ALA A 41 -4.93 39.79 -22.51
N CYS A 42 -4.17 39.81 -21.41
CA CYS A 42 -3.75 38.62 -20.67
C CYS A 42 -3.98 38.80 -19.16
N ALA A 43 -3.98 37.70 -18.44
CA ALA A 43 -4.03 37.69 -16.99
C ALA A 43 -2.92 36.83 -16.38
N ALA A 44 -2.22 37.32 -15.37
CA ALA A 44 -1.20 36.51 -14.68
C ALA A 44 -1.86 35.38 -13.89
N VAL A 45 -1.40 34.15 -14.09
CA VAL A 45 -1.95 32.95 -13.44
C VAL A 45 -0.82 32.14 -12.80
N PRO A 46 -0.89 31.92 -11.48
CA PRO A 46 0.05 31.02 -10.81
C PRO A 46 -0.25 29.56 -11.16
N THR A 47 0.75 28.69 -11.06
CA THR A 47 0.59 27.23 -11.26
C THR A 47 -0.52 26.69 -10.34
N GLY A 48 -1.53 26.05 -10.93
CA GLY A 48 -2.71 25.57 -10.21
C GLY A 48 -3.78 26.65 -9.96
N GLY A 49 -3.59 27.86 -10.45
CA GLY A 49 -4.59 28.94 -10.42
C GLY A 49 -5.76 28.67 -11.35
N ALA A 50 -6.92 29.24 -11.05
CA ALA A 50 -8.09 29.19 -11.92
C ALA A 50 -7.81 29.96 -13.22
N VAL A 51 -8.17 29.39 -14.38
CA VAL A 51 -8.09 30.10 -15.66
C VAL A 51 -9.36 30.92 -15.83
N PRO A 52 -9.26 32.26 -16.08
CA PRO A 52 -10.44 33.11 -16.19
C PRO A 52 -11.28 32.76 -17.42
N PRO A 53 -12.61 32.90 -17.33
CA PRO A 53 -13.46 32.86 -18.50
C PRO A 53 -12.94 33.80 -19.58
N GLY A 54 -13.03 33.38 -20.85
CA GLY A 54 -12.49 34.14 -21.98
C GLY A 54 -11.07 33.73 -22.38
N ALA A 55 -10.25 33.19 -21.48
CA ALA A 55 -9.00 32.56 -21.82
C ALA A 55 -9.22 31.10 -22.24
N ASP A 56 -8.42 30.59 -23.16
CA ASP A 56 -8.43 29.22 -23.63
C ASP A 56 -7.04 28.54 -23.62
N SER A 57 -6.03 29.28 -23.15
CA SER A 57 -4.65 28.76 -23.05
C SER A 57 -3.85 29.55 -22.01
N VAL A 58 -2.72 28.96 -21.57
CA VAL A 58 -1.76 29.60 -20.68
C VAL A 58 -0.38 29.53 -21.30
N VAL A 59 0.28 30.69 -21.44
CA VAL A 59 1.68 30.78 -21.87
C VAL A 59 2.56 30.83 -20.64
N MET A 60 3.55 29.95 -20.57
CA MET A 60 4.49 29.85 -19.44
C MET A 60 5.40 31.09 -19.39
N LEU A 61 5.82 31.47 -18.18
CA LEU A 61 6.71 32.63 -17.96
C LEU A 61 7.98 32.61 -18.81
N GLU A 62 8.50 31.42 -19.07
CA GLU A 62 9.71 31.21 -19.88
C GLU A 62 9.60 31.71 -21.33
N TYR A 63 8.37 31.96 -21.80
CA TYR A 63 8.08 32.44 -23.13
C TYR A 63 7.45 33.85 -23.10
N THR A 64 7.67 34.59 -22.01
CA THR A 64 7.11 35.92 -21.84
C THR A 64 8.16 36.89 -21.34
N GLU A 65 7.97 38.16 -21.65
CA GLU A 65 8.80 39.28 -21.19
C GLU A 65 7.88 40.38 -20.61
N ASP A 66 8.05 40.70 -19.33
CA ASP A 66 7.33 41.80 -18.67
C ASP A 66 8.08 43.11 -18.95
N TYR A 67 7.38 44.04 -19.58
CA TYR A 67 7.96 45.37 -19.93
C TYR A 67 7.87 46.38 -18.80
N GLY A 68 7.22 46.06 -17.69
CA GLY A 68 7.12 46.91 -16.49
C GLY A 68 6.18 48.12 -16.65
N ASP A 69 5.50 48.23 -17.76
CA ASP A 69 4.51 49.28 -18.07
C ASP A 69 3.06 48.79 -18.02
N GLY A 70 2.86 47.55 -17.51
CA GLY A 70 1.56 46.89 -17.47
C GLY A 70 1.26 46.04 -18.70
N THR A 71 2.26 45.87 -19.60
CA THR A 71 2.17 44.98 -20.75
C THR A 71 3.18 43.84 -20.68
N VAL A 72 2.88 42.71 -21.32
CA VAL A 72 3.75 41.56 -21.43
C VAL A 72 3.89 41.14 -22.89
N GLY A 73 5.11 40.86 -23.32
CA GLY A 73 5.43 40.28 -24.61
C GLY A 73 5.29 38.76 -24.56
N ILE A 74 4.52 38.17 -25.44
CA ILE A 74 4.37 36.75 -25.65
C ILE A 74 5.20 36.33 -26.86
N ALA A 75 6.25 35.55 -26.63
CA ALA A 75 7.21 35.15 -27.65
C ALA A 75 6.88 33.81 -28.34
N LYS A 76 5.94 33.06 -27.80
CA LYS A 76 5.55 31.74 -28.33
C LYS A 76 4.05 31.65 -28.52
N PRO A 77 3.56 31.30 -29.73
CA PRO A 77 2.13 31.16 -29.95
C PRO A 77 1.55 30.00 -29.14
N ALA A 78 0.36 30.19 -28.58
CA ALA A 78 -0.39 29.22 -27.84
C ALA A 78 -1.41 28.49 -28.72
N ALA A 79 -1.67 27.25 -28.43
CA ALA A 79 -2.82 26.54 -28.97
C ALA A 79 -3.94 26.45 -27.91
N PRO A 80 -5.22 26.43 -28.32
CA PRO A 80 -6.31 26.19 -27.37
C PRO A 80 -6.09 24.96 -26.51
N GLY A 81 -6.25 25.07 -25.21
CA GLY A 81 -6.01 24.03 -24.21
C GLY A 81 -4.56 23.90 -23.75
N MET A 82 -3.63 24.68 -24.31
CA MET A 82 -2.22 24.57 -23.94
C MET A 82 -1.99 24.95 -22.47
N ASN A 83 -1.27 24.08 -21.73
CA ASN A 83 -0.96 24.23 -20.29
C ASN A 83 -2.19 24.38 -19.37
N MET A 84 -3.33 23.84 -19.79
CA MET A 84 -4.55 23.80 -19.01
C MET A 84 -4.88 22.36 -18.60
N ILE A 85 -5.48 22.21 -17.44
CA ILE A 85 -6.09 20.96 -16.98
C ILE A 85 -7.59 21.20 -16.91
N PHE A 86 -8.34 20.41 -17.67
CA PHE A 86 -9.79 20.54 -17.70
C PHE A 86 -10.44 19.67 -16.61
N ARG A 87 -11.64 20.09 -16.22
CA ARG A 87 -12.44 19.31 -15.27
C ARG A 87 -12.74 17.93 -15.83
N GLY A 88 -12.24 16.91 -15.15
CA GLY A 88 -12.41 15.51 -15.51
C GLY A 88 -11.23 14.86 -16.21
N ASP A 89 -10.14 15.58 -16.48
CA ASP A 89 -8.94 15.02 -17.10
C ASP A 89 -8.33 13.91 -16.23
N ASP A 90 -8.22 14.13 -14.93
CA ASP A 90 -7.69 13.13 -13.99
C ASP A 90 -8.75 12.13 -13.56
N VAL A 91 -9.89 12.62 -13.07
CA VAL A 91 -10.99 11.80 -12.53
C VAL A 91 -12.34 12.42 -12.92
N TYR A 92 -13.28 11.58 -13.36
CA TYR A 92 -14.64 12.02 -13.66
C TYR A 92 -15.70 11.13 -12.99
N PRO A 93 -16.91 11.65 -12.75
CA PRO A 93 -17.99 10.89 -12.13
C PRO A 93 -18.32 9.59 -12.88
N GLY A 94 -18.45 8.50 -12.14
CA GLY A 94 -18.75 7.18 -12.70
C GLY A 94 -17.53 6.32 -13.05
N LYS A 95 -16.31 6.89 -13.07
CA LYS A 95 -15.09 6.11 -13.24
C LYS A 95 -14.62 5.56 -11.88
N PRO A 96 -14.45 4.23 -11.72
CA PRO A 96 -13.87 3.67 -10.52
C PRO A 96 -12.42 4.14 -10.35
N VAL A 97 -12.09 4.78 -9.22
CA VAL A 97 -10.73 5.21 -8.89
C VAL A 97 -9.91 4.03 -8.39
N LEU A 98 -10.48 3.20 -7.51
CA LEU A 98 -9.85 1.99 -6.99
C LEU A 98 -10.82 0.80 -7.08
N GLN A 99 -10.25 -0.38 -7.25
CA GLN A 99 -11.02 -1.63 -7.29
C GLN A 99 -10.94 -2.36 -5.95
N LYS A 100 -12.00 -3.09 -5.60
CA LYS A 100 -12.05 -3.99 -4.44
C LYS A 100 -10.92 -5.04 -4.53
N GLY A 101 -10.28 -5.32 -3.40
CA GLY A 101 -9.21 -6.32 -3.31
C GLY A 101 -7.81 -5.75 -3.57
N ARG A 102 -7.70 -4.47 -3.93
CA ARG A 102 -6.41 -3.81 -4.09
C ARG A 102 -5.77 -3.52 -2.74
N VAL A 103 -4.48 -3.79 -2.62
CA VAL A 103 -3.66 -3.30 -1.50
C VAL A 103 -3.38 -1.82 -1.74
N LEU A 104 -3.75 -0.96 -0.78
CA LEU A 104 -3.61 0.48 -0.92
C LEU A 104 -2.13 0.89 -0.85
N SER A 105 -1.66 1.54 -1.90
CA SER A 105 -0.34 2.18 -1.97
C SER A 105 -0.42 3.65 -1.52
N SER A 106 0.73 4.30 -1.36
CA SER A 106 0.78 5.75 -1.09
C SER A 106 0.14 6.58 -2.21
N ALA A 107 0.27 6.16 -3.47
CA ALA A 107 -0.39 6.82 -4.59
C ALA A 107 -1.92 6.68 -4.53
N ASP A 108 -2.43 5.52 -4.11
CA ASP A 108 -3.86 5.32 -3.92
C ASP A 108 -4.43 6.22 -2.81
N ILE A 109 -3.68 6.39 -1.72
CA ILE A 109 -4.05 7.33 -0.65
C ILE A 109 -4.09 8.76 -1.16
N GLY A 110 -3.10 9.16 -1.99
CA GLY A 110 -3.11 10.47 -2.65
C GLY A 110 -4.33 10.67 -3.56
N ALA A 111 -4.67 9.68 -4.37
CA ALA A 111 -5.84 9.74 -5.24
C ALA A 111 -7.16 9.83 -4.45
N LEU A 112 -7.30 9.07 -3.36
CA LEU A 112 -8.45 9.16 -2.47
C LEU A 112 -8.58 10.55 -1.81
N ALA A 113 -7.46 11.09 -1.35
CA ALA A 113 -7.43 12.43 -0.76
C ALA A 113 -7.82 13.51 -1.78
N ALA A 114 -7.36 13.39 -3.04
CA ALA A 114 -7.68 14.34 -4.11
C ALA A 114 -9.19 14.40 -4.42
N ILE A 115 -9.91 13.29 -4.27
CA ILE A 115 -11.38 13.24 -4.44
C ILE A 115 -12.16 13.44 -3.14
N GLY A 116 -11.49 13.77 -2.03
CA GLY A 116 -12.12 14.00 -0.73
C GLY A 116 -12.59 12.74 0.00
N GLN A 117 -12.19 11.55 -0.45
CA GLN A 117 -12.56 10.29 0.19
C GLN A 117 -11.60 9.96 1.33
N VAL A 118 -11.96 10.33 2.55
CA VAL A 118 -11.11 10.18 3.75
C VAL A 118 -11.36 8.87 4.52
N GLN A 119 -12.46 8.17 4.23
CA GLN A 119 -12.79 6.88 4.85
C GLN A 119 -13.15 5.87 3.76
N VAL A 120 -12.50 4.73 3.78
CA VAL A 120 -12.76 3.66 2.82
C VAL A 120 -12.96 2.32 3.57
N PRO A 121 -13.89 1.46 3.13
CA PRO A 121 -13.98 0.09 3.64
C PRO A 121 -12.71 -0.67 3.30
N ALA A 122 -12.03 -1.20 4.29
CA ALA A 122 -10.85 -2.03 4.12
C ALA A 122 -11.06 -3.40 4.77
N ALA A 123 -10.41 -4.43 4.25
CA ALA A 123 -10.39 -5.73 4.91
C ALA A 123 -9.65 -5.62 6.26
N GLU A 124 -10.16 -6.31 7.26
CA GLU A 124 -9.43 -6.47 8.52
C GLU A 124 -8.15 -7.29 8.29
N LYS A 125 -7.13 -6.97 9.07
CA LYS A 125 -5.89 -7.74 9.06
C LYS A 125 -6.13 -9.11 9.68
N LEU A 126 -5.70 -10.17 8.99
CA LEU A 126 -5.71 -11.51 9.56
C LEU A 126 -4.82 -11.57 10.81
N THR A 127 -5.32 -12.22 11.84
CA THR A 127 -4.56 -12.50 13.06
C THR A 127 -4.03 -13.93 13.00
N VAL A 128 -2.70 -14.08 13.06
CA VAL A 128 -2.03 -15.38 12.98
C VAL A 128 -1.34 -15.69 14.31
N GLY A 129 -1.68 -16.83 14.88
CA GLY A 129 -1.02 -17.36 16.08
C GLY A 129 0.22 -18.16 15.71
N ILE A 130 1.33 -17.95 16.40
CA ILE A 130 2.56 -18.74 16.26
C ILE A 130 2.84 -19.43 17.59
N LEU A 131 3.02 -20.74 17.55
CA LEU A 131 3.41 -21.55 18.68
C LEU A 131 4.59 -22.42 18.28
N SER A 132 5.70 -22.34 19.03
CA SER A 132 6.83 -23.27 18.89
C SER A 132 6.67 -24.46 19.84
N THR A 133 7.11 -25.64 19.43
CA THR A 133 7.18 -26.85 20.27
C THR A 133 8.52 -27.54 20.11
N GLY A 134 9.07 -28.04 21.21
CA GLY A 134 10.34 -28.75 21.29
C GLY A 134 11.00 -28.55 22.65
N ASP A 135 11.31 -29.63 23.31
CA ASP A 135 12.01 -29.61 24.62
C ASP A 135 13.43 -29.05 24.52
N GLU A 136 14.00 -29.03 23.30
CA GLU A 136 15.30 -28.44 23.01
C GLU A 136 15.25 -26.91 22.88
N LEU A 137 14.06 -26.32 22.75
CA LEU A 137 13.92 -24.89 22.45
C LEU A 137 14.03 -24.04 23.71
N VAL A 138 14.77 -22.95 23.59
CA VAL A 138 14.78 -21.87 24.59
C VAL A 138 14.44 -20.54 23.94
N PRO A 139 13.88 -19.58 24.69
CA PRO A 139 13.61 -18.23 24.18
C PRO A 139 14.88 -17.57 23.63
N PRO A 140 14.79 -16.70 22.62
CA PRO A 140 15.95 -16.03 22.00
C PRO A 140 16.86 -15.30 22.99
N GLN A 141 16.30 -14.79 24.09
CA GLN A 141 17.02 -14.04 25.13
C GLN A 141 17.85 -14.95 26.04
N GLN A 142 17.52 -16.22 26.11
CA GLN A 142 18.20 -17.18 26.97
C GLN A 142 19.43 -17.78 26.28
N SER A 143 20.53 -17.96 27.04
CA SER A 143 21.67 -18.73 26.56
C SER A 143 21.33 -20.21 26.59
N PRO A 144 21.45 -20.93 25.46
CA PRO A 144 21.16 -22.37 25.43
C PRO A 144 22.21 -23.17 26.20
N GLY A 145 21.77 -24.18 26.94
CA GLY A 145 22.62 -25.20 27.53
C GLY A 145 22.95 -26.31 26.53
N PRO A 146 23.71 -27.34 26.98
CA PRO A 146 23.98 -28.49 26.14
C PRO A 146 22.69 -29.16 25.63
N GLY A 147 22.58 -29.39 24.32
CA GLY A 147 21.41 -29.97 23.67
C GLY A 147 20.24 -29.02 23.45
N GLN A 148 20.36 -27.76 23.84
CA GLN A 148 19.34 -26.74 23.60
C GLN A 148 19.70 -25.82 22.43
N VAL A 149 18.68 -25.25 21.78
CA VAL A 149 18.80 -24.27 20.70
C VAL A 149 17.79 -23.14 20.91
N ARG A 150 18.11 -21.95 20.42
CA ARG A 150 17.16 -20.83 20.47
C ARG A 150 16.03 -21.02 19.49
N ASP A 151 14.82 -20.62 19.89
CA ASP A 151 13.68 -20.51 18.96
C ASP A 151 13.96 -19.41 17.93
N VAL A 152 14.31 -19.82 16.73
CA VAL A 152 14.55 -18.94 15.57
C VAL A 152 13.26 -18.74 14.77
N ASN A 153 12.39 -19.76 14.76
CA ASN A 153 11.23 -19.78 13.88
C ASN A 153 10.18 -18.73 14.29
N SER A 154 9.83 -18.63 15.57
CA SER A 154 8.80 -17.70 16.01
C SER A 154 9.10 -16.24 15.64
N PRO A 155 10.27 -15.67 15.92
CA PRO A 155 10.55 -14.28 15.52
C PRO A 155 10.67 -14.11 14.01
N MET A 156 11.23 -15.08 13.29
CA MET A 156 11.36 -15.03 11.83
C MET A 156 9.99 -15.06 11.14
N LEU A 157 9.12 -15.98 11.54
CA LEU A 157 7.77 -16.12 11.00
C LEU A 157 6.91 -14.91 11.38
N GLY A 158 7.06 -14.39 12.60
CA GLY A 158 6.39 -13.20 13.07
C GLY A 158 6.70 -12.00 12.17
N ALA A 159 7.97 -11.71 11.96
CA ALA A 159 8.41 -10.60 11.10
C ALA A 159 7.91 -10.76 9.65
N MET A 160 7.90 -12.00 9.12
CA MET A 160 7.42 -12.29 7.77
C MET A 160 5.91 -12.05 7.64
N LEU A 161 5.12 -12.52 8.59
CA LEU A 161 3.66 -12.34 8.58
C LEU A 161 3.27 -10.87 8.78
N GLU A 162 3.99 -10.14 9.62
CA GLU A 162 3.80 -8.69 9.77
C GLU A 162 4.09 -7.94 8.46
N ALA A 163 5.15 -8.34 7.75
CA ALA A 163 5.45 -7.79 6.43
C ALA A 163 4.36 -8.11 5.37
N PHE A 164 3.63 -9.21 5.53
CA PHE A 164 2.45 -9.55 4.73
C PHE A 164 1.17 -8.82 5.19
N GLY A 165 1.28 -7.98 6.22
CA GLY A 165 0.18 -7.18 6.74
C GLY A 165 -0.71 -7.89 7.77
N CYS A 166 -0.29 -9.06 8.28
CA CYS A 166 -1.00 -9.77 9.34
C CYS A 166 -0.76 -9.13 10.72
N ARG A 167 -1.65 -9.41 11.65
CA ARG A 167 -1.41 -9.25 13.09
C ARG A 167 -0.87 -10.58 13.63
N VAL A 168 0.19 -10.56 14.40
CA VAL A 168 0.82 -11.77 14.94
C VAL A 168 0.62 -11.86 16.45
N ILE A 169 0.23 -13.03 16.94
CA ILE A 169 0.20 -13.38 18.36
C ILE A 169 1.19 -14.51 18.57
N GLN A 170 2.22 -14.24 19.37
CA GLN A 170 3.20 -15.24 19.75
C GLN A 170 2.74 -15.94 21.04
N TYR A 171 2.54 -17.26 20.97
CA TYR A 171 2.13 -18.10 22.11
C TYR A 171 3.32 -18.66 22.90
N GLY A 172 4.54 -18.44 22.40
CA GLY A 172 5.77 -18.89 23.03
C GLY A 172 6.14 -20.33 22.66
N ILE A 173 6.86 -20.99 23.56
CA ILE A 173 7.36 -22.36 23.40
C ILE A 173 6.55 -23.28 24.30
N ALA A 174 5.94 -24.30 23.74
CA ALA A 174 5.33 -25.39 24.49
C ALA A 174 6.30 -26.57 24.58
N ALA A 175 6.34 -27.25 25.72
CA ALA A 175 7.00 -28.56 25.83
C ALA A 175 6.31 -29.57 24.92
N ASP A 176 7.03 -30.67 24.60
CA ASP A 176 6.55 -31.76 23.76
C ASP A 176 5.52 -32.65 24.49
N ASP A 177 4.55 -31.97 25.16
CA ASP A 177 3.41 -32.59 25.84
C ASP A 177 2.13 -32.31 25.04
N GLU A 178 1.43 -33.38 24.67
CA GLU A 178 0.23 -33.31 23.81
C GLU A 178 -0.92 -32.56 24.49
N GLY A 179 -1.10 -32.70 25.80
CA GLY A 179 -2.16 -32.00 26.55
C GLY A 179 -1.91 -30.50 26.63
N LEU A 180 -0.67 -30.11 26.89
CA LEU A 180 -0.24 -28.72 26.93
C LEU A 180 -0.33 -28.09 25.55
N LEU A 181 0.16 -28.76 24.51
CA LEU A 181 0.09 -28.31 23.12
C LEU A 181 -1.37 -28.09 22.69
N ALA A 182 -2.28 -29.02 23.03
CA ALA A 182 -3.70 -28.89 22.75
C ALA A 182 -4.34 -27.68 23.45
N GLN A 183 -3.92 -27.35 24.67
CA GLN A 183 -4.39 -26.15 25.37
C GLN A 183 -3.97 -24.85 24.65
N TYR A 184 -2.70 -24.76 24.25
CA TYR A 184 -2.21 -23.61 23.50
C TYR A 184 -2.90 -23.47 22.15
N VAL A 185 -3.10 -24.57 21.43
CA VAL A 185 -3.81 -24.56 20.13
C VAL A 185 -5.27 -24.09 20.31
N ARG A 186 -6.00 -24.61 21.30
CA ARG A 186 -7.37 -24.14 21.58
C ARG A 186 -7.42 -22.65 21.91
N ARG A 187 -6.45 -22.16 22.71
CA ARG A 187 -6.33 -20.73 23.01
C ARG A 187 -6.06 -19.91 21.76
N ALA A 188 -5.19 -20.37 20.87
CA ALA A 188 -4.89 -19.72 19.62
C ALA A 188 -6.11 -19.68 18.68
N LEU A 189 -6.83 -20.80 18.55
CA LEU A 189 -8.05 -20.92 17.77
C LEU A 189 -9.17 -19.97 18.20
N SER A 190 -9.22 -19.57 19.46
CA SER A 190 -10.24 -18.61 19.96
C SER A 190 -9.95 -17.15 19.62
N ALA A 191 -8.72 -16.83 19.16
CA ALA A 191 -8.26 -15.46 18.98
C ALA A 191 -7.58 -15.19 17.61
N CYS A 192 -7.38 -16.22 16.80
CA CYS A 192 -6.64 -16.12 15.55
C CYS A 192 -7.43 -16.68 14.37
N ASP A 193 -7.20 -16.10 13.21
CA ASP A 193 -7.75 -16.56 11.93
C ASP A 193 -6.95 -17.74 11.34
N ALA A 194 -5.70 -17.92 11.77
CA ALA A 194 -4.84 -19.05 11.43
C ALA A 194 -3.86 -19.35 12.56
N VAL A 195 -3.40 -20.60 12.67
CA VAL A 195 -2.43 -21.04 13.67
C VAL A 195 -1.26 -21.73 12.99
N LEU A 196 -0.03 -21.30 13.29
CA LEU A 196 1.21 -21.92 12.87
C LEU A 196 1.86 -22.65 14.06
N LEU A 197 2.12 -23.91 13.90
CA LEU A 197 2.87 -24.74 14.85
C LEU A 197 4.27 -24.95 14.29
N SER A 198 5.29 -24.43 14.95
CA SER A 198 6.68 -24.59 14.52
C SER A 198 7.42 -25.52 15.47
N GLY A 199 8.00 -26.56 14.94
CA GLY A 199 8.77 -27.52 15.72
C GLY A 199 8.47 -28.95 15.32
N GLY A 200 8.95 -29.92 16.13
CA GLY A 200 8.63 -31.31 15.91
C GLY A 200 9.32 -31.92 14.69
N SER A 201 10.65 -31.72 14.56
CA SER A 201 11.45 -32.43 13.56
C SER A 201 11.66 -33.92 13.91
N SER A 202 11.44 -34.30 15.17
CA SER A 202 11.48 -35.66 15.65
C SER A 202 10.24 -36.46 15.26
N VAL A 203 10.40 -37.73 14.94
CA VAL A 203 9.30 -38.61 14.49
C VAL A 203 8.15 -38.67 15.51
N GLY A 204 8.43 -38.65 16.82
CA GLY A 204 7.40 -38.69 17.88
C GLY A 204 6.62 -37.37 18.05
N VAL A 205 7.23 -36.22 17.80
CA VAL A 205 6.59 -34.88 17.97
C VAL A 205 5.65 -34.54 16.80
N LYS A 206 5.94 -35.03 15.61
CA LYS A 206 5.02 -34.95 14.46
C LYS A 206 3.71 -35.67 14.73
N ASP A 207 3.79 -36.85 15.35
CA ASP A 207 2.60 -37.59 15.74
C ASP A 207 1.78 -36.84 16.79
N ALA A 208 2.44 -36.13 17.73
CA ALA A 208 1.75 -35.28 18.70
C ALA A 208 1.02 -34.12 18.05
N ALA A 209 1.65 -33.41 17.12
CA ALA A 209 1.00 -32.32 16.40
C ALA A 209 -0.21 -32.80 15.57
N CYS A 210 -0.10 -33.95 14.89
CA CYS A 210 -1.23 -34.56 14.18
C CYS A 210 -2.38 -34.90 15.12
N ARG A 211 -2.09 -35.59 16.24
CA ARG A 211 -3.12 -35.96 17.26
C ARG A 211 -3.76 -34.71 17.87
N VAL A 212 -3.01 -33.68 18.15
CA VAL A 212 -3.56 -32.42 18.64
C VAL A 212 -4.49 -31.78 17.61
N ILE A 213 -4.10 -31.72 16.34
CA ILE A 213 -4.96 -31.20 15.27
C ILE A 213 -6.23 -32.03 15.16
N GLU A 214 -6.14 -33.36 15.18
CA GLU A 214 -7.31 -34.27 15.17
C GLU A 214 -8.22 -34.10 16.40
N SER A 215 -7.65 -33.77 17.56
CA SER A 215 -8.41 -33.55 18.79
C SER A 215 -9.20 -32.23 18.81
N VAL A 216 -8.81 -31.25 17.99
CA VAL A 216 -9.45 -29.93 17.93
C VAL A 216 -10.18 -29.65 16.61
N GLY A 217 -9.97 -30.52 15.60
CA GLY A 217 -10.52 -30.32 14.26
C GLY A 217 -10.28 -31.50 13.33
N GLU A 218 -9.87 -31.20 12.12
CA GLU A 218 -9.66 -32.16 11.03
C GLU A 218 -8.22 -32.08 10.51
N LEU A 219 -7.52 -33.20 10.42
CA LEU A 219 -6.24 -33.31 9.74
C LEU A 219 -6.47 -33.49 8.24
N LEU A 220 -5.96 -32.60 7.42
CA LEU A 220 -6.16 -32.61 5.97
C LEU A 220 -4.98 -33.26 5.23
N LEU A 221 -3.75 -32.92 5.62
CA LEU A 221 -2.53 -33.43 5.00
C LEU A 221 -1.45 -33.68 6.04
N HIS A 222 -0.73 -34.80 5.88
CA HIS A 222 0.49 -35.08 6.63
C HIS A 222 1.63 -35.32 5.65
N GLY A 223 2.43 -34.28 5.43
CA GLY A 223 3.51 -34.27 4.45
C GLY A 223 3.09 -33.75 3.08
N ILE A 224 3.98 -32.98 2.50
CA ILE A 224 3.80 -32.40 1.15
C ILE A 224 5.03 -32.75 0.28
N ALA A 225 4.82 -32.80 -1.05
CA ALA A 225 5.88 -33.15 -2.00
C ALA A 225 6.76 -31.94 -2.36
N VAL A 226 7.25 -31.21 -1.34
CA VAL A 226 8.09 -30.00 -1.50
C VAL A 226 9.40 -30.21 -0.72
N LYS A 227 10.51 -29.71 -1.28
CA LYS A 227 11.82 -29.75 -0.63
C LYS A 227 12.50 -28.38 -0.79
N PRO A 228 12.83 -27.69 0.33
CA PRO A 228 12.57 -28.08 1.72
C PRO A 228 11.09 -27.93 2.08
N GLY A 229 10.57 -28.69 3.08
CA GLY A 229 9.20 -28.56 3.57
C GLY A 229 8.39 -29.85 3.63
N LYS A 230 8.97 -31.01 3.22
CA LYS A 230 8.26 -32.30 3.18
C LYS A 230 7.42 -32.63 4.44
N PRO A 231 7.89 -32.37 5.70
CA PRO A 231 7.12 -32.71 6.89
C PRO A 231 6.02 -31.74 7.29
N THR A 232 5.58 -30.90 6.39
CA THR A 232 4.48 -29.95 6.65
C THR A 232 3.16 -30.67 6.90
N ILE A 233 2.41 -30.21 7.90
CA ILE A 233 1.10 -30.72 8.27
C ILE A 233 0.07 -29.62 7.99
N LEU A 234 -1.08 -29.98 7.45
CA LEU A 234 -2.19 -29.08 7.27
C LEU A 234 -3.45 -29.65 7.93
N GLY A 235 -4.09 -28.86 8.75
CA GLY A 235 -5.38 -29.15 9.36
C GLY A 235 -6.25 -27.92 9.46
N LYS A 236 -7.44 -28.09 9.99
CA LYS A 236 -8.39 -27.00 10.28
C LYS A 236 -9.23 -27.30 11.50
N ALA A 237 -9.65 -26.25 12.20
CA ALA A 237 -10.68 -26.31 13.23
C ALA A 237 -11.81 -25.34 12.84
N GLY A 238 -12.97 -25.89 12.44
CA GLY A 238 -13.97 -25.08 11.75
C GLY A 238 -13.42 -24.47 10.45
N ASN A 239 -13.37 -23.14 10.39
CA ASN A 239 -12.80 -22.39 9.27
C ASN A 239 -11.36 -21.92 9.49
N THR A 240 -10.79 -22.17 10.69
CA THR A 240 -9.45 -21.71 11.04
C THR A 240 -8.40 -22.75 10.62
N PRO A 241 -7.49 -22.46 9.68
CA PRO A 241 -6.42 -23.35 9.30
C PRO A 241 -5.36 -23.47 10.41
N ILE A 242 -4.83 -24.68 10.54
CA ILE A 242 -3.71 -25.01 11.43
C ILE A 242 -2.61 -25.59 10.56
N VAL A 243 -1.43 -24.97 10.57
CA VAL A 243 -0.29 -25.42 9.77
C VAL A 243 0.85 -25.85 10.69
N GLY A 244 1.22 -27.12 10.62
CA GLY A 244 2.42 -27.64 11.25
C GLY A 244 3.63 -27.46 10.33
N LEU A 245 4.56 -26.63 10.76
CA LEU A 245 5.76 -26.27 10.00
C LEU A 245 6.95 -27.15 10.39
N PRO A 246 7.87 -27.42 9.45
CA PRO A 246 9.13 -28.07 9.79
C PRO A 246 9.92 -27.28 10.84
N GLY A 247 10.59 -27.96 11.76
CA GLY A 247 11.46 -27.30 12.75
C GLY A 247 12.67 -26.59 12.14
N HIS A 248 13.14 -27.01 10.96
CA HIS A 248 14.27 -26.37 10.29
C HIS A 248 13.88 -24.99 9.74
N PRO A 249 14.58 -23.88 10.11
CA PRO A 249 14.16 -22.50 9.79
C PRO A 249 13.95 -22.23 8.31
N VAL A 250 14.87 -22.70 7.44
CA VAL A 250 14.75 -22.50 5.99
C VAL A 250 13.48 -23.16 5.45
N ALA A 251 13.14 -24.34 5.94
CA ALA A 251 11.94 -25.04 5.51
C ALA A 251 10.68 -24.35 6.02
N ALA A 252 10.66 -23.92 7.28
CA ALA A 252 9.57 -23.15 7.85
C ALA A 252 9.32 -21.85 7.07
N TYR A 253 10.40 -21.12 6.73
CA TYR A 253 10.33 -19.89 5.93
C TYR A 253 9.67 -20.12 4.56
N PHE A 254 10.15 -21.13 3.79
CA PHE A 254 9.64 -21.39 2.45
C PHE A 254 8.21 -21.94 2.42
N VAL A 255 7.82 -22.69 3.45
CA VAL A 255 6.43 -23.20 3.54
C VAL A 255 5.44 -22.11 3.93
N THR A 256 5.88 -21.11 4.69
CA THR A 256 5.00 -20.02 5.13
C THR A 256 4.84 -18.92 4.06
N LYS A 257 5.78 -18.82 3.11
CA LYS A 257 5.74 -17.88 2.00
C LYS A 257 4.76 -18.33 0.93
#